data_2b66eb5dd9ea06fb54c6b8cdba04c5d4
#
_entry.id   2b66eb5dd9ea06fb54c6b8cdba04c5d4
#
_cell.length_a   1.000
_cell.length_b   1.000
_cell.length_c   1.000
_cell.angle_alpha   90.00
_cell.angle_beta   90.00
_cell.angle_gamma   90.00
#
_symmetry.space_group_name_H-M   'P 1'
#
loop_
_entity.id
_entity.type
_entity.pdbx_description
1 polymer ?
#
loop_
_entity_poly.entity_id
_entity_poly.type
_entity_poly.pdbx_seq_one_letter_code
_entity_poly.pdbx_strand_id
1 'polypeptide(L)'
;MSSFRLIYLTLLLFSLSIVGILQPSPSKATNFFKWLSQQNKQTQQPPQIIEQKIDKPQKKIVTQKNIQKLKNENAKRILVVGDFAASAVADALKKFFINNSDIVIMNNTIPASGLVRTDYYSWQSNISKLIDQNSPDVIIMMIGANDNQPITDSHNMINTDQSEWIRIYKQRIIEITESLHASGKSWIWIGQPSFGNDLLTQKMKIFNALYKQETETAGGYFLDIWSGFSDEEGIFSFSGYDINGKTTKLRTNNGMHFTPEGKKKLASYLEKPLKNILNFHAFSHENSYSTDQVIQKLIQESENQERSKIMRQPPMSLDDMAQKNTHLLGKRKSSFIKKSWFPPNGHQKDRADNFSFP
;
A
#
# COMPACT_ATOMS: atom_id res chain seq x y z
N MET A 1 -70.42 -18.28 -34.44
CA MET A 1 -69.78 -17.12 -33.73
C MET A 1 -69.66 -17.28 -32.22
N SER A 2 -70.08 -18.38 -31.62
CA SER A 2 -69.96 -18.57 -30.14
C SER A 2 -68.68 -19.20 -29.65
N SER A 3 -68.03 -20.06 -30.46
CA SER A 3 -66.81 -20.78 -30.05
C SER A 3 -65.56 -19.90 -29.94
N PHE A 4 -65.45 -18.86 -30.77
CA PHE A 4 -64.31 -17.92 -30.72
C PHE A 4 -64.36 -17.01 -29.46
N ARG A 5 -65.52 -16.64 -28.99
CA ARG A 5 -65.69 -15.83 -27.75
C ARG A 5 -65.28 -16.62 -26.50
N LEU A 6 -65.55 -17.93 -26.50
CA LEU A 6 -65.20 -18.79 -25.38
C LEU A 6 -63.67 -18.98 -25.27
N ILE A 7 -62.98 -19.14 -26.40
CA ILE A 7 -61.52 -19.28 -26.48
C ILE A 7 -60.82 -17.98 -26.05
N TYR A 8 -61.36 -16.80 -26.41
CA TYR A 8 -60.81 -15.52 -25.97
C TYR A 8 -61.00 -15.29 -24.47
N LEU A 9 -62.15 -15.72 -23.91
CA LEU A 9 -62.42 -15.58 -22.49
C LEU A 9 -61.52 -16.49 -21.64
N THR A 10 -61.23 -17.71 -22.09
CA THR A 10 -60.31 -18.63 -21.42
C THR A 10 -58.85 -18.16 -21.52
N LEU A 11 -58.41 -17.60 -22.65
CA LEU A 11 -57.09 -17.01 -22.80
C LEU A 11 -56.92 -15.75 -21.94
N LEU A 12 -57.95 -14.92 -21.77
CA LEU A 12 -57.94 -13.73 -20.93
C LEU A 12 -57.89 -14.11 -19.45
N LEU A 13 -58.58 -15.12 -19.03
CA LEU A 13 -58.54 -15.63 -17.64
C LEU A 13 -57.20 -16.31 -17.32
N PHE A 14 -56.58 -16.97 -18.31
CA PHE A 14 -55.26 -17.56 -18.14
C PHE A 14 -54.12 -16.48 -18.06
N SER A 15 -54.27 -15.38 -18.80
CA SER A 15 -53.33 -14.25 -18.72
C SER A 15 -53.43 -13.48 -17.39
N LEU A 16 -54.62 -13.36 -16.78
CA LEU A 16 -54.79 -12.75 -15.46
C LEU A 16 -54.23 -13.62 -14.32
N SER A 17 -54.25 -14.96 -14.47
CA SER A 17 -53.69 -15.86 -13.44
C SER A 17 -52.15 -15.91 -13.44
N ILE A 18 -51.46 -15.55 -14.53
CA ILE A 18 -49.99 -15.49 -14.61
C ILE A 18 -49.44 -14.20 -13.99
N VAL A 19 -50.20 -13.10 -14.00
CA VAL A 19 -49.79 -11.83 -13.37
C VAL A 19 -49.80 -11.90 -11.83
N GLY A 20 -50.56 -12.84 -11.24
CA GLY A 20 -50.63 -13.03 -9.78
C GLY A 20 -49.44 -13.78 -9.17
N ILE A 21 -48.57 -14.43 -9.98
CA ILE A 21 -47.48 -15.27 -9.45
C ILE A 21 -46.10 -14.55 -9.48
N LEU A 22 -46.02 -13.38 -10.11
CA LEU A 22 -44.81 -12.53 -10.13
C LEU A 22 -44.93 -11.38 -9.11
N GLN A 23 -45.19 -11.72 -7.84
CA GLN A 23 -44.88 -10.77 -6.78
C GLN A 23 -43.37 -10.87 -6.49
N PRO A 24 -42.57 -9.78 -6.69
CA PRO A 24 -41.19 -9.80 -6.28
C PRO A 24 -41.15 -9.97 -4.75
N SER A 25 -40.55 -11.05 -4.28
CA SER A 25 -40.23 -11.21 -2.87
C SER A 25 -39.45 -9.97 -2.40
N PRO A 26 -39.77 -9.37 -1.23
CA PRO A 26 -39.04 -8.21 -0.75
C PRO A 26 -37.56 -8.56 -0.62
N SER A 27 -36.76 -7.91 -1.44
CA SER A 27 -35.32 -8.13 -1.46
C SER A 27 -34.75 -7.80 -0.07
N LYS A 28 -33.80 -8.62 0.42
CA LYS A 28 -33.10 -8.41 1.70
C LYS A 28 -32.36 -7.06 1.78
N ALA A 29 -32.38 -6.28 0.70
CA ALA A 29 -31.82 -4.91 0.62
C ALA A 29 -32.59 -3.90 1.51
N THR A 30 -33.88 -4.07 1.73
CA THR A 30 -34.65 -3.18 2.61
C THR A 30 -34.25 -3.27 4.08
N ASN A 31 -33.65 -4.39 4.51
CA ASN A 31 -33.20 -4.56 5.88
C ASN A 31 -31.82 -3.90 6.12
N PHE A 32 -31.00 -3.79 5.10
CA PHE A 32 -29.71 -3.13 5.20
C PHE A 32 -29.83 -1.61 5.39
N PHE A 33 -30.70 -0.96 4.62
CA PHE A 33 -30.94 0.47 4.78
C PHE A 33 -31.68 0.81 6.08
N LYS A 34 -32.56 -0.09 6.57
CA LYS A 34 -33.20 0.05 7.87
C LYS A 34 -32.19 -0.08 9.02
N TRP A 35 -31.25 -1.01 8.92
CA TRP A 35 -30.16 -1.19 9.88
C TRP A 35 -29.23 0.05 9.90
N LEU A 36 -28.86 0.57 8.73
CA LEU A 36 -28.03 1.77 8.60
C LEU A 36 -28.70 3.02 9.20
N SER A 37 -30.01 3.18 8.99
CA SER A 37 -30.78 4.31 9.55
C SER A 37 -31.02 4.20 11.05
N GLN A 38 -30.97 2.99 11.62
CA GLN A 38 -31.08 2.77 13.06
C GLN A 38 -29.77 3.04 13.80
N GLN A 39 -28.62 2.79 13.18
CA GLN A 39 -27.34 3.15 13.79
C GLN A 39 -27.14 4.67 13.93
N ASN A 40 -27.69 5.47 13.00
CA ASN A 40 -27.64 6.93 13.10
C ASN A 40 -28.59 7.55 14.14
N LYS A 41 -29.53 6.76 14.70
CA LYS A 41 -30.47 7.25 15.74
C LYS A 41 -30.04 6.95 17.18
N GLN A 42 -28.99 6.13 17.38
CA GLN A 42 -28.51 5.78 18.73
C GLN A 42 -27.47 6.75 19.30
N THR A 43 -27.13 7.84 18.61
CA THR A 43 -26.09 8.77 19.08
C THR A 43 -26.67 10.09 19.65
N GLN A 44 -27.97 10.15 19.97
CA GLN A 44 -28.57 11.35 20.58
C GLN A 44 -29.56 10.98 21.71
N GLN A 45 -29.04 10.48 22.81
CA GLN A 45 -29.66 10.68 24.12
C GLN A 45 -28.55 11.13 25.08
N PRO A 46 -28.71 12.29 25.76
CA PRO A 46 -27.76 12.71 26.78
C PRO A 46 -27.90 11.80 28.00
N PRO A 47 -26.81 11.31 28.60
CA PRO A 47 -26.89 10.53 29.84
C PRO A 47 -27.37 11.42 30.98
N GLN A 48 -28.38 10.93 31.72
CA GLN A 48 -28.78 11.53 32.99
C GLN A 48 -27.65 11.34 34.02
N ILE A 49 -27.21 12.44 34.55
CA ILE A 49 -26.15 12.53 35.57
C ILE A 49 -26.72 12.06 36.89
N ILE A 50 -26.26 10.90 37.38
CA ILE A 50 -26.35 10.55 38.79
C ILE A 50 -25.04 10.99 39.43
N GLU A 51 -25.09 12.06 40.21
CA GLU A 51 -23.95 12.53 41.01
C GLU A 51 -23.59 11.49 42.06
N GLN A 52 -22.48 10.80 41.85
CA GLN A 52 -21.71 10.19 42.94
C GLN A 52 -20.33 10.85 43.02
N LYS A 53 -20.19 11.65 44.05
CA LYS A 53 -18.96 12.33 44.43
C LYS A 53 -17.92 11.31 44.90
N ILE A 54 -16.92 11.05 44.10
CA ILE A 54 -15.71 10.34 44.54
C ILE A 54 -14.51 11.21 44.09
N ASP A 55 -13.93 11.87 45.08
CA ASP A 55 -12.68 12.61 44.94
C ASP A 55 -11.53 11.64 44.62
N LYS A 56 -11.05 11.63 43.39
CA LYS A 56 -9.74 11.11 43.00
C LYS A 56 -8.93 12.19 42.30
N PRO A 57 -7.62 12.30 42.59
CA PRO A 57 -6.82 13.40 42.05
C PRO A 57 -6.76 13.33 40.52
N GLN A 58 -7.26 14.37 39.89
CA GLN A 58 -7.15 14.57 38.45
C GLN A 58 -5.67 14.74 38.06
N LYS A 59 -5.07 13.72 37.43
CA LYS A 59 -3.90 13.91 36.58
C LYS A 59 -4.33 14.85 35.45
N LYS A 60 -3.88 16.10 35.50
CA LYS A 60 -3.96 17.02 34.37
C LYS A 60 -3.25 16.36 33.18
N ILE A 61 -4.05 15.82 32.23
CA ILE A 61 -3.54 15.49 30.92
C ILE A 61 -3.20 16.83 30.28
N VAL A 62 -1.93 17.19 30.32
CA VAL A 62 -1.40 18.30 29.54
C VAL A 62 -1.48 17.83 28.10
N THR A 63 -2.57 18.20 27.42
CA THR A 63 -2.64 18.10 25.95
C THR A 63 -1.54 19.00 25.43
N GLN A 64 -0.41 18.42 25.05
CA GLN A 64 0.62 19.15 24.31
C GLN A 64 -0.06 19.66 23.03
N LYS A 65 -0.41 20.94 23.05
CA LYS A 65 -0.80 21.67 21.87
C LYS A 65 0.39 21.55 20.91
N ASN A 66 0.29 20.71 19.89
CA ASN A 66 1.26 20.67 18.82
C ASN A 66 1.33 22.09 18.21
N ILE A 67 2.32 22.87 18.63
CA ILE A 67 2.63 24.16 18.05
C ILE A 67 3.18 23.83 16.65
N GLN A 68 2.31 23.81 15.66
CA GLN A 68 2.75 23.70 14.28
C GLN A 68 3.69 24.89 13.99
N LYS A 69 4.95 24.57 13.68
CA LYS A 69 5.94 25.60 13.31
C LYS A 69 5.40 26.38 12.10
N LEU A 70 5.38 27.70 12.19
CA LEU A 70 4.95 28.52 11.06
C LEU A 70 5.79 28.19 9.84
N LYS A 71 5.14 28.03 8.69
CA LYS A 71 5.85 27.79 7.43
C LYS A 71 6.41 29.10 6.90
N ASN A 72 7.60 29.05 6.30
CA ASN A 72 8.24 30.20 5.70
C ASN A 72 7.49 30.64 4.43
N GLU A 73 7.52 31.93 4.11
CA GLU A 73 6.89 32.47 2.90
C GLU A 73 7.41 31.84 1.61
N ASN A 74 8.71 31.52 1.58
CA ASN A 74 9.38 30.87 0.45
C ASN A 74 9.44 29.34 0.58
N ALA A 75 8.59 28.73 1.43
CA ALA A 75 8.55 27.29 1.63
C ALA A 75 8.23 26.56 0.31
N LYS A 76 8.99 25.50 0.02
CA LYS A 76 8.78 24.63 -1.14
C LYS A 76 7.43 23.93 -1.04
N ARG A 77 6.67 23.98 -2.11
CA ARG A 77 5.29 23.54 -2.20
C ARG A 77 5.21 22.18 -2.89
N ILE A 78 4.79 21.15 -2.17
CA ILE A 78 4.61 19.82 -2.70
C ILE A 78 3.11 19.57 -2.87
N LEU A 79 2.64 19.47 -4.12
CA LEU A 79 1.26 19.18 -4.45
C LEU A 79 1.07 17.66 -4.53
N VAL A 80 0.16 17.11 -3.73
CA VAL A 80 -0.20 15.70 -3.77
C VAL A 80 -1.60 15.57 -4.37
N VAL A 81 -1.72 14.76 -5.44
CA VAL A 81 -2.94 14.55 -6.21
C VAL A 81 -3.19 13.04 -6.41
N GLY A 82 -4.44 12.66 -6.59
CA GLY A 82 -4.85 11.28 -6.85
C GLY A 82 -5.98 10.80 -5.95
N ASP A 83 -6.05 9.50 -5.70
CA ASP A 83 -7.12 8.84 -4.94
C ASP A 83 -6.82 8.74 -3.42
N PHE A 84 -7.48 7.79 -2.72
CA PHE A 84 -7.27 7.58 -1.28
C PHE A 84 -5.83 7.16 -0.92
N ALA A 85 -5.11 6.51 -1.85
CA ALA A 85 -3.72 6.14 -1.63
C ALA A 85 -2.83 7.39 -1.64
N ALA A 86 -3.10 8.34 -2.54
CA ALA A 86 -2.47 9.66 -2.53
C ALA A 86 -2.79 10.45 -1.25
N SER A 87 -4.03 10.34 -0.73
CA SER A 87 -4.37 10.94 0.57
C SER A 87 -3.49 10.40 1.70
N ALA A 88 -3.18 9.10 1.69
CA ALA A 88 -2.27 8.51 2.66
C ALA A 88 -0.84 9.05 2.52
N VAL A 89 -0.37 9.29 1.29
CA VAL A 89 0.91 9.96 1.01
C VAL A 89 0.92 11.38 1.55
N ALA A 90 -0.12 12.16 1.27
CA ALA A 90 -0.22 13.54 1.76
C ALA A 90 -0.19 13.61 3.30
N ASP A 91 -0.93 12.74 3.97
CA ASP A 91 -0.94 12.62 5.43
C ASP A 91 0.43 12.23 5.99
N ALA A 92 1.11 11.30 5.30
CA ALA A 92 2.43 10.83 5.67
C ALA A 92 3.46 11.98 5.58
N LEU A 93 3.47 12.69 4.45
CA LEU A 93 4.38 13.81 4.22
C LEU A 93 4.10 14.99 5.16
N LYS A 94 2.82 15.31 5.45
CA LYS A 94 2.47 16.34 6.44
C LYS A 94 3.07 16.02 7.81
N LYS A 95 3.02 14.76 8.25
CA LYS A 95 3.63 14.33 9.51
C LYS A 95 5.16 14.33 9.44
N PHE A 96 5.71 13.87 8.33
CA PHE A 96 7.15 13.82 8.10
C PHE A 96 7.79 15.22 8.15
N PHE A 97 7.14 16.21 7.52
CA PHE A 97 7.61 17.59 7.46
C PHE A 97 6.96 18.53 8.48
N ILE A 98 6.36 18.00 9.56
CA ILE A 98 5.62 18.83 10.52
C ILE A 98 6.50 19.91 11.15
N ASN A 99 7.75 19.58 11.47
CA ASN A 99 8.73 20.48 12.09
C ASN A 99 9.61 21.24 11.08
N ASN A 100 9.46 20.96 9.78
CA ASN A 100 10.22 21.64 8.73
C ASN A 100 9.45 22.88 8.26
N SER A 101 10.01 24.09 8.46
CA SER A 101 9.38 25.36 8.04
C SER A 101 9.45 25.60 6.55
N ASP A 102 10.35 24.92 5.82
CA ASP A 102 10.65 25.19 4.42
C ASP A 102 9.90 24.31 3.44
N ILE A 103 8.99 23.45 3.94
CA ILE A 103 8.17 22.56 3.11
C ILE A 103 6.69 22.68 3.48
N VAL A 104 5.85 22.85 2.48
CA VAL A 104 4.39 22.86 2.56
C VAL A 104 3.83 21.70 1.74
N ILE A 105 2.95 20.90 2.34
CA ILE A 105 2.23 19.82 1.66
C ILE A 105 0.80 20.25 1.36
N MET A 106 0.50 20.36 0.06
CA MET A 106 -0.82 20.70 -0.44
C MET A 106 -1.53 19.40 -0.85
N ASN A 107 -2.60 19.07 -0.14
CA ASN A 107 -3.39 17.87 -0.38
C ASN A 107 -4.60 18.21 -1.24
N ASN A 108 -4.52 17.89 -2.53
CA ASN A 108 -5.61 18.05 -3.50
C ASN A 108 -6.06 16.65 -4.01
N THR A 109 -6.20 15.71 -3.09
CA THR A 109 -6.65 14.34 -3.41
C THR A 109 -8.17 14.20 -3.38
N ILE A 110 -8.70 13.35 -4.24
CA ILE A 110 -10.12 12.99 -4.32
C ILE A 110 -10.22 11.48 -4.04
N PRO A 111 -10.49 11.04 -2.80
CA PRO A 111 -10.34 9.64 -2.39
C PRO A 111 -11.07 8.60 -3.25
N ALA A 112 -12.27 8.93 -3.72
CA ALA A 112 -13.08 8.03 -4.54
C ALA A 112 -12.80 8.15 -6.05
N SER A 113 -11.87 9.01 -6.48
CA SER A 113 -11.56 9.20 -7.89
C SER A 113 -10.66 8.09 -8.44
N GLY A 114 -10.57 8.06 -9.75
CA GLY A 114 -9.71 7.19 -10.54
C GLY A 114 -9.58 7.77 -11.96
N LEU A 115 -8.96 7.03 -12.84
CA LEU A 115 -8.87 7.38 -14.27
C LEU A 115 -10.03 6.83 -15.09
N VAL A 116 -10.79 5.86 -14.52
CA VAL A 116 -11.94 5.23 -15.20
C VAL A 116 -13.19 6.08 -15.11
N ARG A 117 -13.50 6.60 -13.93
CA ARG A 117 -14.74 7.36 -13.66
C ARG A 117 -14.54 8.85 -13.89
N THR A 118 -14.34 9.23 -15.16
CA THR A 118 -14.20 10.64 -15.56
C THR A 118 -15.49 11.46 -15.39
N ASP A 119 -16.63 10.79 -15.32
CA ASP A 119 -17.93 11.34 -14.94
C ASP A 119 -18.00 11.79 -13.48
N TYR A 120 -17.30 11.10 -12.59
CA TYR A 120 -17.20 11.50 -11.18
C TYR A 120 -16.14 12.61 -10.99
N TYR A 121 -14.93 12.42 -11.53
CA TYR A 121 -13.87 13.41 -11.51
C TYR A 121 -12.87 13.15 -12.63
N SER A 122 -12.70 14.10 -13.53
CA SER A 122 -11.73 14.02 -14.63
C SER A 122 -10.40 14.66 -14.21
N TRP A 123 -9.41 13.83 -13.97
CA TRP A 123 -8.04 14.29 -13.71
C TRP A 123 -7.44 14.98 -14.92
N GLN A 124 -7.69 14.48 -16.12
CA GLN A 124 -7.23 15.05 -17.38
C GLN A 124 -7.65 16.51 -17.54
N SER A 125 -8.91 16.83 -17.19
CA SER A 125 -9.46 18.17 -17.32
C SER A 125 -9.08 19.12 -16.18
N ASN A 126 -8.64 18.59 -15.04
CA ASN A 126 -8.43 19.39 -13.82
C ASN A 126 -6.97 19.55 -13.41
N ILE A 127 -6.06 18.67 -13.87
CA ILE A 127 -4.68 18.65 -13.36
C ILE A 127 -3.95 19.96 -13.64
N SER A 128 -4.03 20.52 -14.84
CA SER A 128 -3.39 21.78 -15.18
C SER A 128 -3.90 22.94 -14.31
N LYS A 129 -5.21 23.03 -14.12
CA LYS A 129 -5.82 24.03 -13.24
C LYS A 129 -5.35 23.89 -11.78
N LEU A 130 -5.21 22.68 -11.27
CA LEU A 130 -4.69 22.45 -9.93
C LEU A 130 -3.23 22.89 -9.80
N ILE A 131 -2.42 22.67 -10.83
CA ILE A 131 -1.02 23.11 -10.88
C ILE A 131 -0.96 24.63 -10.85
N ASP A 132 -1.74 25.30 -11.71
CA ASP A 132 -1.77 26.78 -11.79
C ASP A 132 -2.22 27.41 -10.46
N GLN A 133 -3.30 26.89 -9.88
CA GLN A 133 -3.85 27.38 -8.61
C GLN A 133 -2.92 27.22 -7.42
N ASN A 134 -2.16 26.14 -7.41
CA ASN A 134 -1.30 25.80 -6.28
C ASN A 134 0.16 26.23 -6.49
N SER A 135 0.59 26.52 -7.71
CA SER A 135 1.97 26.88 -8.05
C SER A 135 3.01 26.02 -7.33
N PRO A 136 2.99 24.69 -7.51
CA PRO A 136 3.88 23.79 -6.78
C PRO A 136 5.32 23.85 -7.29
N ASP A 137 6.28 23.48 -6.42
CA ASP A 137 7.65 23.19 -6.84
C ASP A 137 7.78 21.73 -7.29
N VAL A 138 7.00 20.81 -6.67
CA VAL A 138 6.96 19.37 -7.00
C VAL A 138 5.53 18.88 -6.98
N ILE A 139 5.19 17.98 -7.91
CA ILE A 139 3.89 17.32 -7.97
C ILE A 139 4.10 15.82 -7.67
N ILE A 140 3.25 15.26 -6.80
CA ILE A 140 3.24 13.82 -6.50
C ILE A 140 1.86 13.29 -6.87
N MET A 141 1.82 12.29 -7.75
CA MET A 141 0.59 11.62 -8.15
C MET A 141 0.60 10.16 -7.72
N MET A 142 -0.52 9.70 -7.18
CA MET A 142 -0.77 8.28 -6.90
C MET A 142 -2.25 7.99 -7.12
N ILE A 143 -2.59 7.15 -8.09
CA ILE A 143 -3.98 6.91 -8.53
C ILE A 143 -4.13 5.52 -9.11
N GLY A 144 -5.35 5.00 -9.14
CA GLY A 144 -5.69 3.74 -9.81
C GLY A 144 -6.26 2.67 -8.91
N ALA A 145 -6.22 2.84 -7.58
CA ALA A 145 -6.79 1.86 -6.65
C ALA A 145 -8.30 1.62 -6.85
N ASN A 146 -9.01 2.59 -7.45
CA ASN A 146 -10.43 2.51 -7.75
C ASN A 146 -10.73 2.07 -9.20
N ASP A 147 -9.71 1.80 -10.03
CA ASP A 147 -9.87 1.68 -11.49
C ASP A 147 -10.10 0.25 -11.99
N ASN A 148 -10.17 -0.75 -11.09
CA ASN A 148 -10.52 -2.11 -11.50
C ASN A 148 -12.04 -2.24 -11.74
N GLN A 149 -12.55 -1.50 -12.71
CA GLN A 149 -13.96 -1.46 -13.09
C GLN A 149 -14.14 -1.16 -14.60
N PRO A 150 -15.29 -1.50 -15.20
CA PRO A 150 -15.54 -1.20 -16.60
C PRO A 150 -15.48 0.29 -16.91
N ILE A 151 -15.02 0.63 -18.11
CA ILE A 151 -15.15 1.97 -18.68
C ILE A 151 -16.50 2.05 -19.40
N THR A 152 -17.29 3.06 -19.07
CA THR A 152 -18.53 3.36 -19.81
C THR A 152 -18.24 4.48 -20.80
N ASP A 153 -18.40 4.18 -22.08
CA ASP A 153 -18.30 5.16 -23.15
C ASP A 153 -19.65 5.26 -23.88
N SER A 154 -20.25 6.45 -23.79
CA SER A 154 -21.54 6.80 -24.44
C SER A 154 -22.66 5.76 -24.25
N HIS A 155 -22.58 4.60 -24.88
CA HIS A 155 -23.58 3.52 -24.82
C HIS A 155 -22.96 2.13 -24.63
N ASN A 156 -21.62 2.04 -24.57
CA ASN A 156 -20.89 0.78 -24.48
C ASN A 156 -20.19 0.65 -23.12
N MET A 157 -20.31 -0.54 -22.55
CA MET A 157 -19.54 -0.93 -21.37
C MET A 157 -18.34 -1.76 -21.82
N ILE A 158 -17.14 -1.25 -21.58
CA ILE A 158 -15.87 -1.90 -21.94
C ILE A 158 -15.30 -2.51 -20.66
N ASN A 159 -15.24 -3.85 -20.61
CA ASN A 159 -14.76 -4.57 -19.43
C ASN A 159 -13.23 -4.55 -19.31
N THR A 160 -12.75 -4.74 -18.09
CA THR A 160 -11.31 -4.64 -17.74
C THR A 160 -10.40 -5.68 -18.37
N ASP A 161 -10.95 -6.74 -18.95
CA ASP A 161 -10.25 -7.82 -19.68
C ASP A 161 -10.09 -7.55 -21.17
N GLN A 162 -10.77 -6.52 -21.69
CA GLN A 162 -10.72 -6.16 -23.12
C GLN A 162 -9.48 -5.30 -23.43
N SER A 163 -8.85 -5.56 -24.59
CA SER A 163 -7.71 -4.77 -25.08
C SER A 163 -8.04 -3.29 -25.24
N GLU A 164 -9.29 -3.01 -25.63
CA GLU A 164 -9.80 -1.65 -25.77
C GLU A 164 -9.81 -0.89 -24.45
N TRP A 165 -10.13 -1.56 -23.32
CA TRP A 165 -10.04 -0.98 -22.00
C TRP A 165 -8.62 -0.51 -21.69
N ILE A 166 -7.63 -1.37 -21.93
CA ILE A 166 -6.21 -1.03 -21.72
C ILE A 166 -5.80 0.14 -22.61
N ARG A 167 -6.23 0.18 -23.87
CA ARG A 167 -5.94 1.26 -24.79
C ARG A 167 -6.47 2.60 -24.29
N ILE A 168 -7.73 2.65 -23.86
CA ILE A 168 -8.36 3.86 -23.33
C ILE A 168 -7.68 4.26 -22.01
N TYR A 169 -7.41 3.31 -21.13
CA TYR A 169 -6.77 3.59 -19.84
C TYR A 169 -5.37 4.18 -20.04
N LYS A 170 -4.59 3.58 -20.94
CA LYS A 170 -3.26 4.10 -21.33
C LYS A 170 -3.34 5.53 -21.88
N GLN A 171 -4.32 5.81 -22.76
CA GLN A 171 -4.51 7.15 -23.31
C GLN A 171 -4.76 8.19 -22.19
N ARG A 172 -5.57 7.84 -21.19
CA ARG A 172 -5.84 8.73 -20.05
C ARG A 172 -4.58 8.99 -19.21
N ILE A 173 -3.68 8.01 -19.09
CA ILE A 173 -2.38 8.20 -18.43
C ILE A 173 -1.53 9.20 -19.25
N ILE A 174 -1.45 9.00 -20.57
CA ILE A 174 -0.69 9.87 -21.48
C ILE A 174 -1.17 11.32 -21.35
N GLU A 175 -2.47 11.59 -21.40
CA GLU A 175 -3.04 12.93 -21.27
C GLU A 175 -2.63 13.63 -19.98
N ILE A 176 -2.56 12.88 -18.86
CA ILE A 176 -2.11 13.41 -17.58
C ILE A 176 -0.60 13.66 -17.58
N THR A 177 0.20 12.70 -18.07
CA THR A 177 1.67 12.83 -18.10
C THR A 177 2.12 13.96 -19.02
N GLU A 178 1.42 14.18 -20.14
CA GLU A 178 1.62 15.34 -21.03
C GLU A 178 1.32 16.66 -20.30
N SER A 179 0.22 16.73 -19.55
CA SER A 179 -0.13 17.91 -18.76
C SER A 179 0.89 18.18 -17.65
N LEU A 180 1.38 17.14 -16.99
CA LEU A 180 2.43 17.24 -15.97
C LEU A 180 3.74 17.72 -16.59
N HIS A 181 4.15 17.17 -17.73
CA HIS A 181 5.34 17.60 -18.49
C HIS A 181 5.23 19.05 -18.94
N ALA A 182 4.10 19.43 -19.54
CA ALA A 182 3.85 20.79 -20.03
C ALA A 182 3.89 21.86 -18.92
N SER A 183 3.67 21.45 -17.65
CA SER A 183 3.76 22.36 -16.51
C SER A 183 5.20 22.85 -16.24
N GLY A 184 6.22 22.21 -16.78
CA GLY A 184 7.62 22.48 -16.51
C GLY A 184 8.05 22.22 -15.05
N LYS A 185 7.19 21.58 -14.25
CA LYS A 185 7.47 21.23 -12.85
C LYS A 185 8.06 19.83 -12.75
N SER A 186 8.86 19.59 -11.72
CA SER A 186 9.27 18.23 -11.39
C SER A 186 8.07 17.45 -10.83
N TRP A 187 7.94 16.19 -11.23
CA TRP A 187 6.82 15.37 -10.78
C TRP A 187 7.21 13.91 -10.59
N ILE A 188 6.51 13.26 -9.65
CA ILE A 188 6.70 11.88 -9.25
C ILE A 188 5.35 11.16 -9.40
N TRP A 189 5.34 10.05 -10.13
CA TRP A 189 4.20 9.13 -10.12
C TRP A 189 4.54 7.93 -9.25
N ILE A 190 3.79 7.74 -8.16
CA ILE A 190 3.97 6.60 -7.26
C ILE A 190 3.15 5.43 -7.78
N GLY A 191 3.78 4.28 -7.95
CA GLY A 191 3.11 3.02 -8.26
C GLY A 191 2.17 2.59 -7.13
N GLN A 192 1.12 1.85 -7.47
CA GLN A 192 0.21 1.27 -6.49
C GLN A 192 0.88 0.07 -5.79
N PRO A 193 0.63 -0.14 -4.50
CA PRO A 193 1.08 -1.34 -3.79
C PRO A 193 0.19 -2.55 -4.12
N SER A 194 0.56 -3.72 -3.60
CA SER A 194 -0.36 -4.86 -3.51
C SER A 194 -1.53 -4.56 -2.55
N PHE A 195 -2.69 -5.15 -2.77
CA PHE A 195 -3.90 -5.01 -1.96
C PHE A 195 -4.37 -6.38 -1.45
N GLY A 196 -5.20 -6.41 -0.41
CA GLY A 196 -5.76 -7.64 0.16
C GLY A 196 -6.77 -8.37 -0.74
N ASN A 197 -6.92 -7.94 -1.99
CA ASN A 197 -7.70 -8.59 -3.03
C ASN A 197 -6.76 -8.97 -4.18
N ASP A 198 -6.69 -10.27 -4.51
CA ASP A 198 -5.73 -10.80 -5.49
C ASP A 198 -5.98 -10.28 -6.91
N LEU A 199 -7.26 -10.17 -7.32
CA LEU A 199 -7.60 -9.64 -8.64
C LEU A 199 -7.19 -8.17 -8.78
N LEU A 200 -7.43 -7.39 -7.73
CA LEU A 200 -6.98 -5.99 -7.70
C LEU A 200 -5.45 -5.91 -7.72
N THR A 201 -4.77 -6.76 -6.96
CA THR A 201 -3.30 -6.83 -6.92
C THR A 201 -2.72 -7.15 -8.30
N GLN A 202 -3.30 -8.11 -9.02
CA GLN A 202 -2.88 -8.42 -10.39
C GLN A 202 -3.09 -7.23 -11.33
N LYS A 203 -4.21 -6.51 -11.22
CA LYS A 203 -4.46 -5.29 -12.00
C LYS A 203 -3.45 -4.20 -11.67
N MET A 204 -3.06 -4.03 -10.41
CA MET A 204 -2.05 -3.03 -10.03
C MET A 204 -0.68 -3.31 -10.64
N LYS A 205 -0.29 -4.56 -10.85
CA LYS A 205 0.94 -4.89 -11.60
C LYS A 205 0.88 -4.36 -13.04
N ILE A 206 -0.26 -4.56 -13.71
CA ILE A 206 -0.48 -4.06 -15.08
C ILE A 206 -0.47 -2.52 -15.10
N PHE A 207 -1.18 -1.91 -14.17
CA PHE A 207 -1.25 -0.45 -14.08
C PHE A 207 0.12 0.18 -13.79
N ASN A 208 0.89 -0.40 -12.86
CA ASN A 208 2.23 0.07 -12.55
C ASN A 208 3.17 -0.01 -13.75
N ALA A 209 3.04 -1.04 -14.59
CA ALA A 209 3.82 -1.13 -15.82
C ALA A 209 3.48 0.02 -16.79
N LEU A 210 2.18 0.33 -16.95
CA LEU A 210 1.73 1.47 -17.76
C LEU A 210 2.18 2.80 -17.17
N TYR A 211 2.01 3.00 -15.86
CA TYR A 211 2.44 4.23 -15.17
C TYR A 211 3.93 4.45 -15.32
N LYS A 212 4.73 3.40 -15.11
CA LYS A 212 6.18 3.48 -15.28
C LYS A 212 6.55 3.91 -16.69
N GLN A 213 6.05 3.19 -17.68
CA GLN A 213 6.32 3.47 -19.08
C GLN A 213 5.98 4.91 -19.47
N GLU A 214 4.75 5.35 -19.19
CA GLU A 214 4.31 6.67 -19.64
C GLU A 214 4.93 7.81 -18.83
N THR A 215 5.17 7.58 -17.52
CA THR A 215 5.87 8.54 -16.67
C THR A 215 7.30 8.77 -17.15
N GLU A 216 8.07 7.71 -17.39
CA GLU A 216 9.46 7.80 -17.84
C GLU A 216 9.56 8.38 -19.26
N THR A 217 8.62 8.02 -20.15
CA THR A 217 8.53 8.57 -21.52
C THR A 217 8.29 10.08 -21.50
N ALA A 218 7.45 10.57 -20.59
CA ALA A 218 7.14 12.00 -20.46
C ALA A 218 8.17 12.76 -19.60
N GLY A 219 9.27 12.13 -19.15
CA GLY A 219 10.34 12.77 -18.37
C GLY A 219 10.05 12.94 -16.89
N GLY A 220 9.04 12.24 -16.34
CA GLY A 220 8.74 12.18 -14.91
C GLY A 220 9.54 11.10 -14.19
N TYR A 221 9.42 11.08 -12.87
CA TYR A 221 10.04 10.05 -12.03
C TYR A 221 8.98 9.04 -11.56
N PHE A 222 9.10 7.78 -11.98
CA PHE A 222 8.28 6.71 -11.45
C PHE A 222 8.89 6.15 -10.16
N LEU A 223 8.11 6.13 -9.08
CA LEU A 223 8.51 5.60 -7.79
C LEU A 223 7.82 4.26 -7.53
N ASP A 224 8.58 3.19 -7.64
CA ASP A 224 8.10 1.86 -7.30
C ASP A 224 8.15 1.64 -5.78
N ILE A 225 7.01 1.25 -5.21
CA ILE A 225 6.87 0.92 -3.79
C ILE A 225 6.42 -0.52 -3.56
N TRP A 226 6.35 -1.34 -4.64
CA TRP A 226 5.77 -2.69 -4.59
C TRP A 226 6.41 -3.56 -3.53
N SER A 227 7.73 -3.73 -3.57
CA SER A 227 8.49 -4.57 -2.64
C SER A 227 8.39 -4.14 -1.19
N GLY A 228 8.08 -2.88 -0.92
CA GLY A 228 7.90 -2.36 0.43
C GLY A 228 6.59 -2.78 1.09
N PHE A 229 5.60 -3.20 0.31
CA PHE A 229 4.24 -3.51 0.76
C PHE A 229 3.75 -4.88 0.29
N SER A 230 4.66 -5.74 -0.14
CA SER A 230 4.44 -7.15 -0.45
C SER A 230 5.43 -8.01 0.32
N ASP A 231 5.20 -9.33 0.34
CA ASP A 231 6.18 -10.32 0.81
C ASP A 231 7.31 -10.54 -0.22
N GLU A 232 8.17 -11.53 0.05
CA GLU A 232 9.32 -11.87 -0.81
C GLU A 232 8.88 -12.41 -2.18
N GLU A 233 7.71 -13.01 -2.26
CA GLU A 233 7.09 -13.51 -3.49
C GLU A 233 6.35 -12.41 -4.27
N GLY A 234 6.29 -11.19 -3.74
CA GLY A 234 5.57 -10.06 -4.33
C GLY A 234 4.05 -10.15 -4.17
N ILE A 235 3.57 -10.92 -3.18
CA ILE A 235 2.16 -11.11 -2.81
C ILE A 235 1.81 -10.13 -1.69
N PHE A 236 0.51 -9.83 -1.53
CA PHE A 236 0.04 -8.95 -0.48
C PHE A 236 0.39 -9.45 0.91
N SER A 237 0.95 -8.57 1.74
CA SER A 237 1.16 -8.80 3.16
C SER A 237 0.59 -7.67 4.02
N PHE A 238 -0.03 -8.03 5.15
CA PHE A 238 -0.47 -7.05 6.15
C PHE A 238 0.70 -6.42 6.88
N SER A 239 1.81 -7.15 7.01
CA SER A 239 2.99 -6.77 7.78
C SER A 239 4.23 -6.72 6.90
N GLY A 240 5.23 -5.99 7.33
CA GLY A 240 6.52 -5.88 6.67
C GLY A 240 7.47 -5.05 7.52
N TYR A 241 8.66 -4.81 7.05
CA TYR A 241 9.65 -4.01 7.76
C TYR A 241 9.27 -2.53 7.74
N ASP A 242 9.26 -1.89 8.89
CA ASP A 242 9.16 -0.43 9.02
C ASP A 242 10.48 0.27 8.61
N ILE A 243 10.54 1.59 8.81
CA ILE A 243 11.73 2.39 8.50
C ILE A 243 12.96 2.06 9.36
N ASN A 244 12.79 1.33 10.46
CA ASN A 244 13.84 0.89 11.38
C ASN A 244 14.18 -0.60 11.20
N GLY A 245 13.64 -1.27 10.19
CA GLY A 245 13.83 -2.69 9.95
C GLY A 245 13.04 -3.61 10.89
N LYS A 246 12.12 -3.08 11.70
CA LYS A 246 11.27 -3.87 12.58
C LYS A 246 10.02 -4.35 11.85
N THR A 247 9.70 -5.64 11.94
CA THR A 247 8.44 -6.18 11.41
C THR A 247 7.25 -5.57 12.16
N THR A 248 6.36 -4.94 11.43
CA THR A 248 5.16 -4.29 11.94
C THR A 248 4.00 -4.38 10.95
N LYS A 249 2.80 -4.10 11.42
CA LYS A 249 1.61 -4.05 10.58
C LYS A 249 1.60 -2.76 9.76
N LEU A 250 1.69 -2.88 8.43
CA LEU A 250 1.73 -1.76 7.50
C LEU A 250 0.36 -1.47 6.87
N ARG A 251 -0.53 -2.47 6.83
CA ARG A 251 -1.85 -2.38 6.20
C ARG A 251 -2.96 -2.58 7.23
N THR A 252 -4.07 -1.89 7.06
CA THR A 252 -5.26 -2.04 7.91
C THR A 252 -5.96 -3.37 7.62
N ASN A 253 -6.89 -3.80 8.50
CA ASN A 253 -7.56 -5.10 8.40
C ASN A 253 -8.35 -5.33 7.10
N ASN A 254 -8.76 -4.25 6.43
CA ASN A 254 -9.45 -4.37 5.13
C ASN A 254 -8.50 -4.61 3.94
N GLY A 255 -7.17 -4.66 4.18
CA GLY A 255 -6.19 -4.86 3.12
C GLY A 255 -6.04 -3.71 2.12
N MET A 256 -6.75 -2.59 2.32
CA MET A 256 -6.79 -1.46 1.38
C MET A 256 -5.97 -0.27 1.87
N HIS A 257 -6.12 0.12 3.14
CA HIS A 257 -5.51 1.33 3.69
C HIS A 257 -4.20 1.03 4.43
N PHE A 258 -3.45 2.08 4.69
CA PHE A 258 -2.18 2.02 5.41
C PHE A 258 -2.38 2.32 6.90
N THR A 259 -1.64 1.63 7.75
CA THR A 259 -1.51 1.98 9.18
C THR A 259 -0.65 3.24 9.34
N PRO A 260 -0.54 3.82 10.54
CA PRO A 260 0.42 4.91 10.79
C PRO A 260 1.85 4.54 10.40
N GLU A 261 2.29 3.31 10.67
CA GLU A 261 3.62 2.79 10.31
C GLU A 261 3.77 2.61 8.81
N GLY A 262 2.72 2.10 8.14
CA GLY A 262 2.66 2.03 6.67
C GLY A 262 2.75 3.41 6.02
N LYS A 263 2.10 4.43 6.58
CA LYS A 263 2.21 5.82 6.13
C LYS A 263 3.62 6.38 6.32
N LYS A 264 4.30 6.08 7.45
CA LYS A 264 5.71 6.48 7.65
C LYS A 264 6.61 5.85 6.58
N LYS A 265 6.39 4.57 6.29
CA LYS A 265 7.13 3.87 5.24
C LYS A 265 6.87 4.48 3.85
N LEU A 266 5.64 4.88 3.52
CA LEU A 266 5.34 5.62 2.28
C LEU A 266 6.16 6.92 2.19
N ALA A 267 6.21 7.70 3.28
CA ALA A 267 6.99 8.94 3.31
C ALA A 267 8.48 8.69 3.10
N SER A 268 9.04 7.62 3.67
CA SER A 268 10.47 7.30 3.53
C SER A 268 10.87 6.98 2.08
N TYR A 269 10.00 6.39 1.28
CA TYR A 269 10.26 6.18 -0.15
C TYR A 269 10.44 7.50 -0.93
N LEU A 270 9.77 8.55 -0.47
CA LEU A 270 9.81 9.88 -1.11
C LEU A 270 10.99 10.74 -0.64
N GLU A 271 11.65 10.38 0.46
CA GLU A 271 12.72 11.19 1.05
C GLU A 271 13.84 11.46 0.05
N LYS A 272 14.42 10.41 -0.53
CA LYS A 272 15.53 10.55 -1.49
C LYS A 272 15.13 11.26 -2.79
N PRO A 273 14.02 10.90 -3.46
CA PRO A 273 13.55 11.64 -4.64
C PRO A 273 13.30 13.12 -4.37
N LEU A 274 12.60 13.46 -3.28
CA LEU A 274 12.32 14.85 -2.93
C LEU A 274 13.60 15.63 -2.59
N LYS A 275 14.53 15.02 -1.87
CA LYS A 275 15.84 15.62 -1.58
C LYS A 275 16.58 15.99 -2.87
N ASN A 276 16.61 15.08 -3.84
CA ASN A 276 17.26 15.30 -5.13
C ASN A 276 16.60 16.41 -5.94
N ILE A 277 15.23 16.39 -6.02
CA ILE A 277 14.47 17.37 -6.81
C ILE A 277 14.56 18.76 -6.20
N LEU A 278 14.46 18.86 -4.89
CA LEU A 278 14.42 20.15 -4.19
C LEU A 278 15.80 20.69 -3.86
N ASN A 279 16.90 19.95 -4.14
CA ASN A 279 18.28 20.30 -3.78
C ASN A 279 18.43 20.68 -2.29
N PHE A 280 17.67 20.02 -1.42
CA PHE A 280 17.58 20.36 -0.01
C PHE A 280 18.67 19.64 0.79
N HIS A 281 19.60 20.40 1.37
CA HIS A 281 20.52 19.88 2.40
C HIS A 281 19.82 19.65 3.75
N ALA A 282 18.57 20.07 3.92
CA ALA A 282 17.83 20.11 5.18
C ALA A 282 16.95 18.88 5.46
N PHE A 283 17.15 17.73 4.81
CA PHE A 283 16.58 16.45 5.23
C PHE A 283 17.36 15.79 6.38
N SER A 284 18.14 16.56 7.12
CA SER A 284 18.74 16.05 8.37
C SER A 284 17.63 15.97 9.42
N HIS A 285 17.11 14.78 9.60
CA HIS A 285 16.38 14.43 10.81
C HIS A 285 17.28 14.71 12.01
N GLU A 286 16.85 15.56 12.93
CA GLU A 286 17.46 15.68 14.27
C GLU A 286 17.41 14.35 15.06
N ASN A 287 16.88 13.25 14.45
CA ASN A 287 16.81 11.90 15.02
C ASN A 287 17.29 10.79 14.08
N SER A 288 17.85 11.10 12.92
CA SER A 288 18.64 10.12 12.21
C SER A 288 20.07 10.24 12.74
N TYR A 289 20.45 9.36 13.65
CA TYR A 289 21.86 8.97 13.71
C TYR A 289 22.24 8.69 12.26
N SER A 290 23.13 9.52 11.68
CA SER A 290 23.51 9.34 10.29
C SER A 290 23.97 7.90 10.19
N THR A 291 23.52 7.17 9.17
CA THR A 291 23.96 5.80 8.92
C THR A 291 25.50 5.73 8.98
N ASP A 292 26.16 6.81 8.56
CA ASP A 292 27.61 6.96 8.65
C ASP A 292 28.12 7.05 10.08
N GLN A 293 27.41 7.72 11.01
CA GLN A 293 27.81 7.76 12.42
C GLN A 293 27.53 6.42 13.12
N VAL A 294 26.45 5.71 12.75
CA VAL A 294 26.18 4.36 13.26
C VAL A 294 27.20 3.38 12.70
N ILE A 295 27.52 3.46 11.42
CA ILE A 295 28.55 2.64 10.77
C ILE A 295 29.93 2.96 11.35
N GLN A 296 30.29 4.23 11.52
CA GLN A 296 31.55 4.63 12.16
C GLN A 296 31.64 4.17 13.61
N LYS A 297 30.54 4.27 14.37
CA LYS A 297 30.47 3.78 15.74
C LYS A 297 30.56 2.25 15.80
N LEU A 298 29.90 1.52 14.91
CA LEU A 298 30.00 0.06 14.81
C LEU A 298 31.39 -0.39 14.37
N ILE A 299 32.05 0.33 13.45
CA ILE A 299 33.43 0.07 13.03
C ILE A 299 34.37 0.31 14.22
N GLN A 300 34.21 1.42 14.94
CA GLN A 300 35.01 1.77 16.09
C GLN A 300 34.80 0.83 17.28
N GLU A 301 33.57 0.35 17.51
CA GLU A 301 33.26 -0.69 18.51
C GLU A 301 33.82 -2.06 18.09
N SER A 302 33.79 -2.42 16.81
CA SER A 302 34.39 -3.67 16.31
C SER A 302 35.94 -3.62 16.39
N GLU A 303 36.57 -2.51 16.05
CA GLU A 303 38.04 -2.32 16.19
C GLU A 303 38.50 -2.35 17.65
N ASN A 304 37.69 -1.78 18.57
CA ASN A 304 37.99 -1.82 20.00
C ASN A 304 37.74 -3.22 20.60
N GLN A 305 36.81 -4.00 20.10
CA GLN A 305 36.60 -5.39 20.51
C GLN A 305 37.65 -6.32 19.93
N GLU A 306 38.15 -6.09 18.70
CA GLU A 306 39.24 -6.85 18.15
C GLU A 306 40.58 -6.55 18.85
N ARG A 307 40.88 -5.28 19.19
CA ARG A 307 42.06 -4.92 19.95
C ARG A 307 42.09 -5.51 21.38
N SER A 308 40.96 -5.79 21.98
CA SER A 308 40.86 -6.38 23.34
C SER A 308 40.90 -7.91 23.36
N LYS A 309 40.78 -8.59 22.20
CA LYS A 309 40.72 -10.07 22.10
C LYS A 309 41.75 -10.76 21.26
N ILE A 310 42.71 -10.03 20.65
CA ILE A 310 43.82 -10.68 19.98
C ILE A 310 44.95 -10.91 21.00
N MET A 311 44.75 -11.78 21.99
CA MET A 311 45.81 -12.64 22.46
C MET A 311 46.10 -13.65 21.34
N ARG A 312 47.19 -13.46 20.61
CA ARG A 312 47.67 -14.42 19.61
C ARG A 312 47.94 -15.75 20.32
N GLN A 313 47.01 -16.66 20.28
CA GLN A 313 47.30 -18.06 20.54
C GLN A 313 48.01 -18.63 19.31
N PRO A 314 49.07 -19.42 19.49
CA PRO A 314 49.71 -20.08 18.37
C PRO A 314 48.70 -20.96 17.63
N PRO A 315 48.85 -21.17 16.32
CA PRO A 315 47.89 -22.00 15.55
C PRO A 315 47.83 -23.39 16.15
N MET A 316 46.64 -23.81 16.61
CA MET A 316 46.35 -25.15 17.08
C MET A 316 46.19 -26.07 15.88
N SER A 317 46.83 -27.24 15.93
CA SER A 317 46.62 -28.26 14.92
C SER A 317 45.20 -28.85 15.03
N LEU A 318 44.64 -29.38 13.96
CA LEU A 318 43.34 -30.07 13.95
C LEU A 318 43.26 -31.24 14.93
N ASP A 319 44.41 -31.87 15.23
CA ASP A 319 44.54 -32.97 16.17
C ASP A 319 44.39 -32.51 17.63
N ASP A 320 44.87 -31.32 17.95
CA ASP A 320 44.69 -30.68 19.29
C ASP A 320 43.26 -30.26 19.56
N MET A 321 42.50 -29.92 18.51
CA MET A 321 41.06 -29.67 18.62
C MET A 321 40.22 -30.93 18.87
N ALA A 322 40.63 -32.09 18.31
CA ALA A 322 39.92 -33.34 18.49
C ALA A 322 40.08 -33.90 19.94
N GLN A 323 41.18 -33.60 20.63
CA GLN A 323 41.37 -34.06 21.99
C GLN A 323 40.65 -33.21 23.07
N LYS A 324 40.33 -31.94 22.80
CA LYS A 324 39.67 -31.06 23.77
C LYS A 324 38.14 -31.11 23.76
N ASN A 325 37.49 -31.76 22.80
CA ASN A 325 36.03 -31.74 22.65
C ASN A 325 35.30 -33.00 23.12
N THR A 326 35.80 -33.71 24.12
CA THR A 326 35.10 -34.88 24.72
C THR A 326 33.90 -34.49 25.60
N HIS A 327 33.60 -33.19 25.79
CA HIS A 327 32.49 -32.76 26.70
C HIS A 327 31.25 -32.19 26.01
N LEU A 328 31.20 -32.09 24.65
CA LEU A 328 30.09 -31.45 23.94
C LEU A 328 29.11 -32.43 23.27
N LEU A 329 29.37 -33.72 23.32
CA LEU A 329 28.41 -34.72 22.83
C LEU A 329 28.02 -35.66 23.98
N GLY A 330 26.81 -35.52 24.49
CA GLY A 330 26.23 -36.42 25.48
C GLY A 330 26.39 -37.88 25.06
N LYS A 331 26.77 -38.72 26.03
CA LYS A 331 26.93 -40.17 25.85
C LYS A 331 25.72 -40.80 25.12
N ARG A 332 25.81 -40.93 23.81
CA ARG A 332 24.97 -41.88 23.06
C ARG A 332 25.69 -43.19 23.04
N LYS A 333 25.10 -44.21 23.71
CA LYS A 333 25.52 -45.60 23.58
C LYS A 333 25.51 -45.94 22.08
N SER A 334 26.66 -46.18 21.50
CA SER A 334 26.80 -46.67 20.14
C SER A 334 26.44 -48.14 20.09
N SER A 335 25.25 -48.41 19.56
CA SER A 335 25.03 -49.73 18.95
C SER A 335 25.55 -49.64 17.52
N PHE A 336 26.66 -50.31 17.24
CA PHE A 336 27.22 -50.44 15.91
C PHE A 336 26.23 -51.21 15.02
N ILE A 337 25.45 -50.51 14.22
CA ILE A 337 24.85 -51.08 13.02
C ILE A 337 25.73 -50.60 11.86
N LYS A 338 26.53 -51.54 11.33
CA LYS A 338 27.19 -51.37 10.03
C LYS A 338 26.09 -51.16 8.97
N LYS A 339 25.73 -49.91 8.66
CA LYS A 339 25.02 -49.62 7.42
C LYS A 339 26.08 -49.43 6.35
N SER A 340 26.16 -50.39 5.43
CA SER A 340 26.88 -50.24 4.17
C SER A 340 26.34 -49.02 3.45
N TRP A 341 27.25 -48.07 3.18
CA TRP A 341 26.98 -46.89 2.36
C TRP A 341 26.90 -47.36 0.90
N PHE A 342 25.68 -47.70 0.44
CA PHE A 342 25.40 -47.77 -0.99
C PHE A 342 24.60 -46.48 -1.31
N PRO A 343 24.97 -45.76 -2.38
CA PRO A 343 24.12 -44.67 -2.86
C PRO A 343 22.74 -45.26 -3.19
N PRO A 344 21.65 -44.56 -2.90
CA PRO A 344 20.34 -45.07 -3.25
C PRO A 344 20.26 -45.27 -4.75
N ASN A 345 19.94 -46.51 -5.17
CA ASN A 345 19.75 -46.84 -6.57
C ASN A 345 18.69 -45.90 -7.16
N GLY A 346 19.10 -45.18 -8.22
CA GLY A 346 18.24 -44.29 -8.98
C GLY A 346 16.99 -45.00 -9.49
N HIS A 347 15.98 -44.24 -9.77
CA HIS A 347 14.61 -44.51 -10.16
C HIS A 347 13.65 -44.68 -8.98
N GLN A 348 13.29 -43.54 -8.42
CA GLN A 348 11.95 -43.38 -7.87
C GLN A 348 11.25 -42.31 -8.70
N LYS A 349 10.19 -42.67 -9.43
CA LYS A 349 9.26 -41.72 -10.07
C LYS A 349 8.78 -40.79 -8.97
N ASP A 350 8.79 -39.45 -9.28
CA ASP A 350 8.23 -38.38 -8.46
C ASP A 350 9.08 -37.82 -7.29
N ARG A 351 10.43 -37.93 -7.36
CA ARG A 351 11.32 -37.20 -6.46
C ARG A 351 12.20 -36.18 -7.20
N ALA A 352 12.32 -34.97 -6.61
CA ALA A 352 13.10 -33.87 -7.16
C ALA A 352 14.64 -34.11 -7.19
N ASP A 353 15.11 -35.19 -6.59
CA ASP A 353 16.53 -35.62 -6.50
C ASP A 353 16.87 -36.78 -7.43
N ASN A 354 16.07 -37.01 -8.45
CA ASN A 354 16.33 -38.05 -9.46
C ASN A 354 17.36 -37.51 -10.49
N PHE A 355 18.64 -37.66 -10.18
CA PHE A 355 19.73 -37.38 -11.10
C PHE A 355 20.09 -38.61 -11.89
N SER A 356 19.75 -38.66 -13.16
CA SER A 356 20.30 -39.61 -14.13
C SER A 356 21.60 -39.00 -14.69
N PHE A 357 22.76 -39.55 -14.37
CA PHE A 357 23.99 -39.31 -15.11
C PHE A 357 24.02 -40.19 -16.35
N PRO A 358 24.56 -39.68 -17.50
CA PRO A 358 24.71 -40.47 -18.71
C PRO A 358 25.70 -41.62 -18.55
#